data_3049d11bdc39d4ad29c2eef46f6a5a06
#
_entry.id   3049d11bdc39d4ad29c2eef46f6a5a06
#
_cell.length_a   1.000
_cell.length_b   1.000
_cell.length_c   1.000
_cell.angle_alpha   90.00
_cell.angle_beta   90.00
_cell.angle_gamma   90.00
#
_symmetry.space_group_name_H-M   'P 1'
#
loop_
_entity.id
_entity.type
_entity.pdbx_description
1 polymer ?
#
loop_
_entity_poly.entity_id
_entity_poly.type
_entity_poly.pdbx_seq_one_letter_code
_entity_poly.pdbx_strand_id
1 'polypeptide(L)'
;AFSIPATVTGIVLVIIGALVIVGGLKRIAAVTEKLVPFMAIAYVIGALIIFFANISHVGAVFTAIFKGAFGLKAVGGGIVGSGVKLALTWGMKRGVFSNEAGLGSSVMVHSSSNVKEPVRQGMWGIFEVFADTMVVCTLTAFAVLSSGLIDLDTGAVLVDVSGSALVGQAFATVFGSFGPAFIAIAILLFAFSTVLGWSHYGSKACEYLFGTKSTIVYKIAFVLMIFIGCTMNLGLAWDLSDTFNGLMAIPNLIGVIALSPVVMKITKNYVARIIKKEDVKPMLSVFPEIQEEQEKAM
;
A
#
# COMPACT_ATOMS: atom_id res chain seq x y z
N ALA A 1 12.05 10.56 16.77
CA ALA A 1 13.45 10.14 16.59
C ALA A 1 14.37 11.37 16.52
N PHE A 2 14.06 12.34 15.65
CA PHE A 2 14.94 13.49 15.39
C PHE A 2 14.47 14.81 16.01
N SER A 3 13.34 14.83 16.72
CA SER A 3 12.74 16.03 17.34
C SER A 3 12.56 17.21 16.37
N ILE A 4 12.39 16.93 15.08
CA ILE A 4 12.16 17.95 14.04
C ILE A 4 10.67 18.38 14.12
N PRO A 5 10.36 19.70 14.22
CA PRO A 5 8.99 20.17 14.20
C PRO A 5 8.24 19.76 12.93
N ALA A 6 6.96 19.38 13.06
CA ALA A 6 6.12 18.98 11.95
C ALA A 6 6.05 20.05 10.83
N THR A 7 6.03 21.32 11.22
CA THR A 7 6.04 22.46 10.29
C THR A 7 7.29 22.48 9.41
N VAL A 8 8.48 22.24 10.00
CA VAL A 8 9.75 22.20 9.26
C VAL A 8 9.73 21.01 8.28
N THR A 9 9.33 19.83 8.76
CA THR A 9 9.16 18.64 7.92
C THR A 9 8.19 18.92 6.78
N GLY A 10 7.05 19.56 7.07
CA GLY A 10 6.05 19.93 6.06
C GLY A 10 6.61 20.86 5.00
N ILE A 11 7.35 21.91 5.37
CA ILE A 11 7.98 22.84 4.42
C ILE A 11 8.98 22.11 3.52
N VAL A 12 9.85 21.27 4.08
CA VAL A 12 10.83 20.50 3.31
C VAL A 12 10.14 19.57 2.32
N LEU A 13 9.10 18.84 2.77
CA LEU A 13 8.36 17.93 1.91
C LEU A 13 7.58 18.65 0.81
N VAL A 14 7.03 19.84 1.08
CA VAL A 14 6.40 20.69 0.06
C VAL A 14 7.39 21.08 -1.02
N ILE A 15 8.57 21.54 -0.65
CA ILE A 15 9.59 21.97 -1.61
C ILE A 15 10.04 20.78 -2.48
N ILE A 16 10.41 19.66 -1.86
CA ILE A 16 10.87 18.48 -2.60
C ILE A 16 9.72 17.88 -3.42
N GLY A 17 8.52 17.78 -2.84
CA GLY A 17 7.33 17.28 -3.51
C GLY A 17 6.96 18.14 -4.72
N ALA A 18 6.95 19.47 -4.60
CA ALA A 18 6.69 20.38 -5.69
C ALA A 18 7.67 20.20 -6.85
N LEU A 19 8.97 20.09 -6.54
CA LEU A 19 10.02 19.89 -7.55
C LEU A 19 9.80 18.58 -8.36
N VAL A 20 9.29 17.53 -7.72
CA VAL A 20 9.05 16.25 -8.39
C VAL A 20 7.69 16.26 -9.11
N ILE A 21 6.62 16.68 -8.44
CA ILE A 21 5.23 16.62 -8.93
C ILE A 21 5.03 17.52 -10.15
N VAL A 22 5.62 18.72 -10.16
CA VAL A 22 5.55 19.64 -11.32
C VAL A 22 6.18 19.01 -12.56
N GLY A 23 7.22 18.19 -12.39
CA GLY A 23 7.87 17.47 -13.49
C GLY A 23 7.03 16.34 -14.12
N GLY A 24 5.89 16.00 -13.52
CA GLY A 24 4.94 15.01 -14.02
C GLY A 24 5.43 13.57 -13.93
N LEU A 25 4.70 12.65 -14.59
CA LEU A 25 4.90 11.20 -14.47
C LEU A 25 6.36 10.76 -14.70
N LYS A 26 7.04 11.31 -15.72
CA LYS A 26 8.43 10.92 -16.03
C LYS A 26 9.39 11.21 -14.86
N ARG A 27 9.23 12.35 -14.19
CA ARG A 27 10.07 12.72 -13.05
C ARG A 27 9.68 11.91 -11.79
N ILE A 28 8.40 11.70 -11.56
CA ILE A 28 7.91 10.83 -10.49
C ILE A 28 8.51 9.43 -10.66
N ALA A 29 8.37 8.82 -11.85
CA ALA A 29 8.92 7.51 -12.15
C ALA A 29 10.43 7.45 -11.94
N ALA A 30 11.20 8.42 -12.44
CA ALA A 30 12.66 8.45 -12.29
C ALA A 30 13.14 8.53 -10.82
N VAL A 31 12.34 9.18 -9.95
CA VAL A 31 12.63 9.24 -8.50
C VAL A 31 12.23 7.94 -7.83
N THR A 32 11.02 7.46 -8.07
CA THR A 32 10.47 6.27 -7.39
C THR A 32 11.18 4.98 -7.81
N GLU A 33 11.59 4.86 -9.08
CA GLU A 33 12.34 3.71 -9.60
C GLU A 33 13.62 3.40 -8.80
N LYS A 34 14.29 4.44 -8.30
CA LYS A 34 15.49 4.29 -7.48
C LYS A 34 15.19 4.20 -5.99
N LEU A 35 14.25 5.03 -5.54
CA LEU A 35 13.92 5.17 -4.13
C LEU A 35 13.24 3.91 -3.57
N VAL A 36 12.24 3.38 -4.30
CA VAL A 36 11.37 2.30 -3.81
C VAL A 36 12.14 1.00 -3.60
N PRO A 37 12.94 0.47 -4.56
CA PRO A 37 13.70 -0.75 -4.31
C PRO A 37 14.69 -0.61 -3.16
N PHE A 38 15.38 0.53 -3.06
CA PHE A 38 16.34 0.77 -1.98
C PHE A 38 15.66 0.74 -0.61
N MET A 39 14.57 1.49 -0.43
CA MET A 39 13.87 1.55 0.86
C MET A 39 13.23 0.21 1.22
N ALA A 40 12.63 -0.50 0.24
CA ALA A 40 11.99 -1.78 0.46
C ALA A 40 13.01 -2.85 0.87
N ILE A 41 14.13 -2.95 0.17
CA ILE A 41 15.21 -3.91 0.49
C ILE A 41 15.79 -3.60 1.88
N ALA A 42 16.10 -2.34 2.17
CA ALA A 42 16.65 -1.94 3.46
C ALA A 42 15.67 -2.28 4.61
N TYR A 43 14.39 -2.00 4.41
CA TYR A 43 13.37 -2.32 5.41
C TYR A 43 13.21 -3.82 5.62
N VAL A 44 13.10 -4.59 4.55
CA VAL A 44 12.95 -6.06 4.61
C VAL A 44 14.18 -6.69 5.29
N ILE A 45 15.39 -6.25 4.97
CA ILE A 45 16.60 -6.73 5.65
C ILE A 45 16.55 -6.42 7.15
N GLY A 46 16.20 -5.18 7.54
CA GLY A 46 16.05 -4.80 8.94
C GLY A 46 15.00 -5.64 9.67
N ALA A 47 13.85 -5.87 9.05
CA ALA A 47 12.78 -6.68 9.62
C ALA A 47 13.16 -8.17 9.71
N LEU A 48 13.89 -8.71 8.73
CA LEU A 48 14.41 -10.08 8.77
C LEU A 48 15.45 -10.27 9.90
N ILE A 49 16.30 -9.30 10.16
CA ILE A 49 17.23 -9.36 11.29
C ILE A 49 16.44 -9.48 12.60
N ILE A 50 15.37 -8.72 12.80
CA ILE A 50 14.50 -8.83 13.97
C ILE A 50 13.82 -10.20 14.00
N PHE A 51 13.32 -10.67 12.85
CA PHE A 51 12.69 -11.98 12.74
C PHE A 51 13.63 -13.09 13.20
N PHE A 52 14.85 -13.12 12.71
CA PHE A 52 15.82 -14.15 13.10
C PHE A 52 16.32 -13.99 14.54
N ALA A 53 16.47 -12.76 15.02
CA ALA A 53 16.82 -12.51 16.43
C ALA A 53 15.76 -13.01 17.42
N ASN A 54 14.48 -12.99 16.99
CA ASN A 54 13.34 -13.40 17.80
C ASN A 54 12.70 -14.72 17.31
N ILE A 55 13.43 -15.57 16.62
CA ILE A 55 12.88 -16.77 15.97
C ILE A 55 12.19 -17.74 16.96
N SER A 56 12.62 -17.77 18.21
CA SER A 56 11.99 -18.55 19.28
C SER A 56 10.55 -18.12 19.59
N HIS A 57 10.17 -16.88 19.29
CA HIS A 57 8.84 -16.32 19.53
C HIS A 57 7.85 -16.57 18.38
N VAL A 58 8.31 -17.10 17.22
CA VAL A 58 7.48 -17.30 16.02
C VAL A 58 6.20 -18.08 16.36
N GLY A 59 6.31 -19.20 17.04
CA GLY A 59 5.16 -20.03 17.40
C GLY A 59 4.16 -19.30 18.31
N ALA A 60 4.66 -18.56 19.29
CA ALA A 60 3.83 -17.79 20.21
C ALA A 60 3.08 -16.65 19.48
N VAL A 61 3.79 -15.92 18.62
CA VAL A 61 3.20 -14.81 17.84
C VAL A 61 2.10 -15.33 16.91
N PHE A 62 2.35 -16.35 16.11
CA PHE A 62 1.32 -16.91 15.22
C PHE A 62 0.14 -17.47 16.02
N THR A 63 0.38 -18.15 17.14
CA THR A 63 -0.67 -18.64 18.02
C THR A 63 -1.54 -17.47 18.54
N ALA A 64 -0.91 -16.37 18.97
CA ALA A 64 -1.63 -15.19 19.44
C ALA A 64 -2.48 -14.54 18.34
N ILE A 65 -1.94 -14.44 17.11
CA ILE A 65 -2.67 -13.90 15.95
C ILE A 65 -3.92 -14.74 15.67
N PHE A 66 -3.78 -16.08 15.57
CA PHE A 66 -4.91 -16.96 15.29
C PHE A 66 -5.93 -16.97 16.44
N LYS A 67 -5.49 -17.03 17.68
CA LYS A 67 -6.37 -16.93 18.85
C LYS A 67 -7.13 -15.60 18.89
N GLY A 68 -6.46 -14.48 18.57
CA GLY A 68 -7.09 -13.16 18.49
C GLY A 68 -8.09 -13.07 17.36
N ALA A 69 -7.73 -13.54 16.15
CA ALA A 69 -8.58 -13.48 14.98
C ALA A 69 -9.88 -14.30 15.11
N PHE A 70 -9.80 -15.48 15.73
CA PHE A 70 -10.94 -16.38 15.85
C PHE A 70 -11.65 -16.30 17.22
N GLY A 71 -11.27 -15.35 18.06
CA GLY A 71 -11.96 -15.08 19.32
C GLY A 71 -11.90 -16.23 20.34
N LEU A 72 -10.90 -17.12 20.27
CA LEU A 72 -10.78 -18.32 21.12
C LEU A 72 -10.66 -18.01 22.61
N LYS A 73 -10.47 -16.75 23.00
CA LYS A 73 -10.46 -16.29 24.39
C LYS A 73 -11.79 -15.75 24.91
N ALA A 74 -12.76 -15.56 24.03
CA ALA A 74 -14.09 -15.07 24.41
C ALA A 74 -15.00 -16.20 24.91
N VAL A 75 -14.51 -17.00 25.86
CA VAL A 75 -15.29 -18.04 26.56
C VAL A 75 -16.10 -17.39 27.67
N GLY A 76 -17.14 -16.67 27.28
CA GLY A 76 -18.11 -16.10 28.19
C GLY A 76 -19.22 -15.42 27.38
N GLY A 77 -20.13 -16.23 26.85
CA GLY A 77 -21.39 -15.86 26.20
C GLY A 77 -21.50 -14.46 25.58
N GLY A 78 -21.48 -14.36 24.26
CA GLY A 78 -21.80 -13.13 23.52
C GLY A 78 -20.62 -12.34 22.93
N ILE A 79 -19.37 -12.56 23.35
CA ILE A 79 -18.21 -11.77 22.97
C ILE A 79 -17.44 -12.36 21.76
N VAL A 80 -17.62 -13.64 21.42
CA VAL A 80 -16.93 -14.30 20.29
C VAL A 80 -17.20 -13.59 18.97
N GLY A 81 -18.44 -13.21 18.72
CA GLY A 81 -18.84 -12.47 17.51
C GLY A 81 -18.21 -11.08 17.41
N SER A 82 -17.93 -10.41 18.52
CA SER A 82 -17.32 -9.09 18.52
C SER A 82 -15.83 -9.11 18.15
N GLY A 83 -15.08 -10.13 18.61
CA GLY A 83 -13.67 -10.30 18.28
C GLY A 83 -13.44 -10.58 16.79
N VAL A 84 -14.20 -11.51 16.24
CA VAL A 84 -14.16 -11.81 14.79
C VAL A 84 -14.56 -10.59 13.94
N LYS A 85 -15.66 -9.90 14.33
CA LYS A 85 -16.08 -8.67 13.66
C LYS A 85 -14.97 -7.61 13.69
N LEU A 86 -14.32 -7.41 14.82
CA LEU A 86 -13.26 -6.42 14.97
C LEU A 86 -12.04 -6.80 14.11
N ALA A 87 -11.61 -8.05 14.14
CA ALA A 87 -10.51 -8.55 13.33
C ALA A 87 -10.79 -8.39 11.82
N LEU A 88 -11.99 -8.76 11.36
CA LEU A 88 -12.42 -8.55 9.97
C LEU A 88 -12.43 -7.07 9.60
N THR A 89 -13.01 -6.22 10.45
CA THR A 89 -13.11 -4.78 10.18
C THR A 89 -11.73 -4.15 10.04
N TRP A 90 -10.83 -4.38 10.98
CA TRP A 90 -9.48 -3.82 10.92
C TRP A 90 -8.63 -4.47 9.82
N GLY A 91 -8.74 -5.77 9.63
CA GLY A 91 -8.04 -6.48 8.55
C GLY A 91 -8.44 -5.94 7.17
N MET A 92 -9.74 -5.78 6.91
CA MET A 92 -10.22 -5.21 5.65
C MET A 92 -9.80 -3.75 5.48
N LYS A 93 -9.99 -2.90 6.49
CA LYS A 93 -9.60 -1.48 6.43
C LYS A 93 -8.12 -1.32 6.13
N ARG A 94 -7.25 -1.99 6.89
CA ARG A 94 -5.81 -1.83 6.77
C ARG A 94 -5.24 -2.56 5.55
N GLY A 95 -5.78 -3.72 5.19
CA GLY A 95 -5.39 -4.44 3.98
C GLY A 95 -5.70 -3.63 2.73
N VAL A 96 -6.95 -3.18 2.56
CA VAL A 96 -7.34 -2.34 1.41
C VAL A 96 -6.55 -1.02 1.36
N PHE A 97 -6.27 -0.42 2.51
CA PHE A 97 -5.46 0.78 2.59
C PHE A 97 -4.01 0.55 2.11
N SER A 98 -3.39 -0.56 2.54
CA SER A 98 -1.98 -0.86 2.25
C SER A 98 -1.75 -1.20 0.78
N ASN A 99 -2.52 -2.13 0.24
CA ASN A 99 -2.31 -2.70 -1.11
C ASN A 99 -3.19 -2.08 -2.20
N GLU A 100 -4.07 -1.12 -1.85
CA GLU A 100 -5.01 -0.44 -2.75
C GLU A 100 -5.96 -1.38 -3.52
N ALA A 101 -5.99 -2.67 -3.21
CA ALA A 101 -6.84 -3.64 -3.89
C ALA A 101 -8.32 -3.33 -3.65
N GLY A 102 -9.03 -3.10 -4.74
CA GLY A 102 -10.45 -2.72 -4.71
C GLY A 102 -10.72 -1.23 -4.67
N LEU A 103 -9.71 -0.35 -4.53
CA LEU A 103 -9.87 1.10 -4.58
C LEU A 103 -9.94 1.66 -6.01
N GLY A 104 -9.30 0.99 -6.98
CA GLY A 104 -9.22 1.45 -8.36
C GLY A 104 -8.17 2.55 -8.60
N SER A 105 -7.34 2.86 -7.62
CA SER A 105 -6.30 3.89 -7.71
C SER A 105 -5.08 3.41 -8.49
N SER A 106 -4.52 2.25 -8.17
CA SER A 106 -3.33 1.69 -8.78
C SER A 106 -3.46 1.46 -10.30
N VAL A 107 -4.66 1.19 -10.80
CA VAL A 107 -4.91 1.00 -12.24
C VAL A 107 -4.55 2.21 -13.09
N MET A 108 -4.52 3.42 -12.51
CA MET A 108 -4.14 4.65 -13.22
C MET A 108 -2.66 4.66 -13.63
N VAL A 109 -1.79 4.01 -12.86
CA VAL A 109 -0.38 3.82 -13.23
C VAL A 109 -0.22 2.57 -14.09
N HIS A 110 -0.88 1.47 -13.75
CA HIS A 110 -0.82 0.24 -14.54
C HIS A 110 -1.27 0.47 -16.00
N SER A 111 -2.27 1.31 -16.23
CA SER A 111 -2.74 1.68 -17.57
C SER A 111 -1.70 2.47 -18.39
N SER A 112 -0.72 3.08 -17.73
CA SER A 112 0.37 3.84 -18.38
C SER A 112 1.60 2.98 -18.66
N SER A 113 1.56 1.67 -18.36
CA SER A 113 2.67 0.75 -18.56
C SER A 113 2.90 0.46 -20.05
N ASN A 114 4.14 0.21 -20.43
CA ASN A 114 4.52 -0.14 -21.80
C ASN A 114 4.49 -1.67 -22.01
N VAL A 115 3.56 -2.36 -21.37
CA VAL A 115 3.39 -3.81 -21.48
C VAL A 115 2.29 -4.13 -22.48
N LYS A 116 2.62 -4.90 -23.51
CA LYS A 116 1.68 -5.25 -24.59
C LYS A 116 0.59 -6.23 -24.14
N GLU A 117 0.92 -7.13 -23.24
CA GLU A 117 0.01 -8.17 -22.74
C GLU A 117 -0.66 -7.71 -21.43
N PRO A 118 -1.97 -7.41 -21.40
CA PRO A 118 -2.64 -6.93 -20.20
C PRO A 118 -2.57 -7.92 -19.04
N VAL A 119 -2.54 -9.23 -19.32
CA VAL A 119 -2.40 -10.25 -18.26
C VAL A 119 -1.04 -10.14 -17.56
N ARG A 120 0.04 -9.83 -18.29
CA ARG A 120 1.36 -9.61 -17.66
C ARG A 120 1.35 -8.44 -16.69
N GLN A 121 0.68 -7.35 -17.07
CA GLN A 121 0.55 -6.23 -16.16
C GLN A 121 -0.32 -6.58 -14.95
N GLY A 122 -1.38 -7.34 -15.13
CA GLY A 122 -2.19 -7.85 -14.02
C GLY A 122 -1.40 -8.75 -13.06
N MET A 123 -0.46 -9.57 -13.57
CA MET A 123 0.42 -10.37 -12.72
C MET A 123 1.36 -9.52 -11.87
N TRP A 124 1.82 -8.36 -12.36
CA TRP A 124 2.57 -7.41 -11.55
C TRP A 124 1.75 -6.88 -10.38
N GLY A 125 0.47 -6.55 -10.59
CA GLY A 125 -0.42 -6.14 -9.50
C GLY A 125 -0.59 -7.25 -8.44
N ILE A 126 -0.67 -8.53 -8.84
CA ILE A 126 -0.68 -9.65 -7.88
C ILE A 126 0.61 -9.70 -7.07
N PHE A 127 1.76 -9.52 -7.74
CA PHE A 127 3.07 -9.51 -7.07
C PHE A 127 3.20 -8.35 -6.07
N GLU A 128 2.74 -7.15 -6.44
CA GLU A 128 2.75 -5.96 -5.57
C GLU A 128 1.94 -6.20 -4.30
N VAL A 129 0.71 -6.70 -4.42
CA VAL A 129 -0.15 -7.02 -3.28
C VAL A 129 0.48 -8.11 -2.39
N PHE A 130 1.09 -9.12 -3.00
CA PHE A 130 1.80 -10.16 -2.25
C PHE A 130 3.01 -9.60 -1.49
N ALA A 131 3.86 -8.80 -2.15
CA ALA A 131 5.04 -8.22 -1.54
C ALA A 131 4.69 -7.27 -0.39
N ASP A 132 3.69 -6.41 -0.59
CA ASP A 132 3.22 -5.50 0.45
C ASP A 132 2.60 -6.25 1.64
N THR A 133 1.58 -7.04 1.40
CA THR A 133 0.76 -7.60 2.47
C THR A 133 1.36 -8.86 3.07
N MET A 134 1.81 -9.81 2.24
CA MET A 134 2.31 -11.09 2.74
C MET A 134 3.75 -11.01 3.24
N VAL A 135 4.58 -10.12 2.68
CA VAL A 135 5.96 -9.99 3.11
C VAL A 135 6.13 -8.82 4.08
N VAL A 136 5.93 -7.59 3.63
CA VAL A 136 6.26 -6.39 4.42
C VAL A 136 5.37 -6.27 5.66
N CYS A 137 4.06 -6.38 5.52
CA CYS A 137 3.14 -6.27 6.65
C CYS A 137 3.33 -7.42 7.65
N THR A 138 3.57 -8.66 7.19
CA THR A 138 3.81 -9.80 8.09
C THR A 138 5.10 -9.63 8.87
N LEU A 139 6.20 -9.21 8.23
CA LEU A 139 7.45 -8.94 8.90
C LEU A 139 7.32 -7.80 9.92
N THR A 140 6.58 -6.75 9.59
CA THR A 140 6.32 -5.63 10.50
C THR A 140 5.52 -6.08 11.71
N ALA A 141 4.44 -6.82 11.48
CA ALA A 141 3.61 -7.38 12.55
C ALA A 141 4.41 -8.31 13.46
N PHE A 142 5.24 -9.18 12.87
CA PHE A 142 6.10 -10.05 13.61
C PHE A 142 7.12 -9.27 14.47
N ALA A 143 7.78 -8.28 13.90
CA ALA A 143 8.74 -7.43 14.61
C ALA A 143 8.11 -6.76 15.86
N VAL A 144 6.87 -6.27 15.72
CA VAL A 144 6.14 -5.62 16.82
C VAL A 144 5.66 -6.64 17.86
N LEU A 145 5.06 -7.75 17.42
CA LEU A 145 4.50 -8.75 18.33
C LEU A 145 5.57 -9.56 19.07
N SER A 146 6.75 -9.75 18.48
CA SER A 146 7.86 -10.47 19.11
C SER A 146 8.74 -9.60 20.01
N SER A 147 8.51 -8.29 20.03
CA SER A 147 9.36 -7.31 20.75
C SER A 147 9.19 -7.32 22.27
N GLY A 148 8.14 -7.97 22.79
CA GLY A 148 7.77 -7.90 24.20
C GLY A 148 7.09 -6.57 24.61
N LEU A 149 6.79 -5.68 23.66
CA LEU A 149 6.08 -4.42 23.92
C LEU A 149 4.55 -4.59 23.90
N ILE A 150 4.09 -5.76 23.48
CA ILE A 150 2.67 -6.14 23.45
C ILE A 150 2.51 -7.43 24.23
N ASP A 151 1.57 -7.44 25.16
CA ASP A 151 1.12 -8.65 25.82
C ASP A 151 0.36 -9.53 24.79
N LEU A 152 0.95 -10.63 24.39
CA LEU A 152 0.37 -11.55 23.41
C LEU A 152 -0.91 -12.23 23.89
N ASP A 153 -1.15 -12.23 25.20
CA ASP A 153 -2.33 -12.83 25.78
C ASP A 153 -3.55 -11.89 25.78
N THR A 154 -3.34 -10.63 26.07
CA THR A 154 -4.41 -9.63 26.16
C THR A 154 -4.48 -8.74 24.94
N GLY A 155 -3.40 -8.64 24.15
CA GLY A 155 -3.23 -7.69 23.06
C GLY A 155 -2.95 -6.27 23.54
N ALA A 156 -2.71 -6.07 24.84
CA ALA A 156 -2.45 -4.75 25.41
C ALA A 156 -1.04 -4.24 25.04
N VAL A 157 -0.94 -3.00 24.61
CA VAL A 157 0.33 -2.31 24.43
C VAL A 157 0.88 -1.92 25.79
N LEU A 158 2.10 -2.35 26.11
CA LEU A 158 2.73 -2.17 27.41
C LEU A 158 3.52 -0.85 27.55
N VAL A 159 3.54 -0.06 26.49
CA VAL A 159 4.28 1.23 26.42
C VAL A 159 3.34 2.35 25.96
N ASP A 160 3.62 3.58 26.38
CA ASP A 160 2.79 4.74 26.04
C ASP A 160 3.19 5.34 24.68
N VAL A 161 3.20 4.48 23.65
CA VAL A 161 3.42 4.89 22.25
C VAL A 161 2.55 4.04 21.33
N SER A 162 2.24 4.58 20.15
CA SER A 162 1.40 3.92 19.16
C SER A 162 1.92 4.12 17.72
N GLY A 163 1.35 3.39 16.78
CA GLY A 163 1.65 3.53 15.36
C GLY A 163 3.14 3.35 15.05
N SER A 164 3.71 4.27 14.32
CA SER A 164 5.11 4.21 13.88
C SER A 164 6.13 4.31 15.01
N ALA A 165 5.78 4.98 16.11
CA ALA A 165 6.65 5.06 17.28
C ALA A 165 6.79 3.69 17.96
N LEU A 166 5.72 2.91 18.01
CA LEU A 166 5.74 1.54 18.52
C LEU A 166 6.64 0.64 17.65
N VAL A 167 6.53 0.76 16.32
CA VAL A 167 7.44 0.04 15.40
C VAL A 167 8.89 0.44 15.65
N GLY A 168 9.16 1.74 15.83
CA GLY A 168 10.50 2.23 16.16
C GLY A 168 11.05 1.65 17.46
N GLN A 169 10.23 1.54 18.50
CA GLN A 169 10.62 0.89 19.76
C GLN A 169 10.81 -0.63 19.60
N ALA A 170 9.98 -1.29 18.80
CA ALA A 170 10.17 -2.71 18.50
C ALA A 170 11.51 -2.97 17.79
N PHE A 171 11.89 -2.10 16.85
CA PHE A 171 13.20 -2.16 16.23
C PHE A 171 14.35 -1.84 17.22
N ALA A 172 14.11 -0.98 18.20
CA ALA A 172 15.09 -0.66 19.22
C ALA A 172 15.46 -1.87 20.11
N THR A 173 14.60 -2.86 20.25
CA THR A 173 14.90 -4.08 21.03
C THR A 173 16.09 -4.86 20.46
N VAL A 174 16.34 -4.75 19.15
CA VAL A 174 17.45 -5.44 18.46
C VAL A 174 18.55 -4.44 18.06
N PHE A 175 18.16 -3.28 17.54
CA PHE A 175 19.10 -2.29 17.00
C PHE A 175 19.47 -1.15 17.98
N GLY A 176 18.97 -1.19 19.22
CA GLY A 176 19.21 -0.14 20.21
C GLY A 176 18.72 1.22 19.72
N SER A 177 19.48 2.28 19.99
CA SER A 177 19.14 3.66 19.61
C SER A 177 19.03 3.90 18.09
N PHE A 178 19.57 3.03 17.26
CA PHE A 178 19.46 3.12 15.81
C PHE A 178 18.05 2.76 15.32
N GLY A 179 17.33 1.87 16.01
CA GLY A 179 15.99 1.40 15.60
C GLY A 179 15.00 2.51 15.29
N PRO A 180 14.72 3.44 16.22
CA PRO A 180 13.79 4.55 15.98
C PRO A 180 14.23 5.47 14.83
N ALA A 181 15.53 5.71 14.67
CA ALA A 181 16.05 6.52 13.57
C ALA A 181 15.87 5.83 12.22
N PHE A 182 16.17 4.53 12.15
CA PHE A 182 15.95 3.71 10.97
C PHE A 182 14.48 3.71 10.53
N ILE A 183 13.56 3.48 11.45
CA ILE A 183 12.12 3.48 11.15
C ILE A 183 11.65 4.89 10.74
N ALA A 184 12.13 5.95 11.37
CA ALA A 184 11.76 7.32 10.97
C ALA A 184 12.18 7.62 9.52
N ILE A 185 13.38 7.21 9.12
CA ILE A 185 13.85 7.36 7.73
C ILE A 185 13.05 6.47 6.79
N ALA A 186 12.84 5.21 7.14
CA ALA A 186 12.05 4.29 6.33
C ALA A 186 10.64 4.83 6.07
N ILE A 187 9.93 5.26 7.09
CA ILE A 187 8.58 5.83 6.96
C ILE A 187 8.59 7.11 6.12
N LEU A 188 9.59 7.98 6.29
CA LEU A 188 9.72 9.18 5.47
C LEU A 188 9.81 8.82 3.98
N LEU A 189 10.62 7.82 3.63
CA LEU A 189 10.81 7.39 2.25
C LEU A 189 9.55 6.70 1.70
N PHE A 190 8.92 5.80 2.47
CA PHE A 190 7.67 5.13 2.08
C PHE A 190 6.52 6.13 1.92
N ALA A 191 6.31 7.02 2.89
CA ALA A 191 5.27 8.03 2.81
C ALA A 191 5.49 8.98 1.65
N PHE A 192 6.73 9.43 1.42
CA PHE A 192 7.03 10.35 0.33
C PHE A 192 6.80 9.70 -1.04
N SER A 193 7.21 8.45 -1.25
CA SER A 193 6.94 7.74 -2.51
C SER A 193 5.45 7.56 -2.75
N THR A 194 4.67 7.28 -1.71
CA THR A 194 3.21 7.19 -1.77
C THR A 194 2.57 8.53 -2.14
N VAL A 195 3.00 9.63 -1.52
CA VAL A 195 2.54 10.99 -1.88
C VAL A 195 2.79 11.28 -3.35
N LEU A 196 3.95 10.91 -3.90
CA LEU A 196 4.25 11.09 -5.31
C LEU A 196 3.31 10.27 -6.21
N GLY A 197 3.06 9.01 -5.89
CA GLY A 197 2.14 8.13 -6.62
C GLY A 197 0.71 8.68 -6.62
N TRP A 198 0.19 9.03 -5.44
CA TRP A 198 -1.15 9.56 -5.29
C TRP A 198 -1.36 10.92 -5.96
N SER A 199 -0.31 11.75 -6.05
CA SER A 199 -0.37 12.99 -6.83
C SER A 199 -0.66 12.72 -8.32
N HIS A 200 -0.15 11.62 -8.85
CA HIS A 200 -0.41 11.22 -10.22
C HIS A 200 -1.83 10.68 -10.40
N TYR A 201 -2.32 9.83 -9.47
CA TYR A 201 -3.69 9.30 -9.51
C TYR A 201 -4.72 10.44 -9.57
N GLY A 202 -4.66 11.36 -8.63
CA GLY A 202 -5.60 12.48 -8.61
C GLY A 202 -5.44 13.44 -9.80
N SER A 203 -4.21 13.61 -10.31
CA SER A 203 -3.98 14.40 -11.53
C SER A 203 -4.68 13.76 -12.74
N LYS A 204 -4.63 12.42 -12.86
CA LYS A 204 -5.32 11.68 -13.93
C LYS A 204 -6.84 11.73 -13.76
N ALA A 205 -7.34 11.60 -12.55
CA ALA A 205 -8.77 11.75 -12.26
C ALA A 205 -9.29 13.16 -12.62
N CYS A 206 -8.54 14.21 -12.24
CA CYS A 206 -8.86 15.58 -12.61
C CYS A 206 -8.82 15.80 -14.13
N GLU A 207 -7.82 15.24 -14.81
CA GLU A 207 -7.70 15.33 -16.27
C GLU A 207 -8.92 14.70 -16.97
N TYR A 208 -9.36 13.56 -16.48
CA TYR A 208 -10.54 12.86 -17.00
C TYR A 208 -11.83 13.67 -16.82
N LEU A 209 -12.03 14.26 -15.65
CA LEU A 209 -13.27 14.95 -15.31
C LEU A 209 -13.35 16.39 -15.88
N PHE A 210 -12.23 17.11 -15.87
CA PHE A 210 -12.19 18.56 -16.12
C PHE A 210 -11.22 18.96 -17.24
N GLY A 211 -10.60 17.98 -17.90
CA GLY A 211 -9.64 18.20 -18.97
C GLY A 211 -8.23 18.55 -18.49
N THR A 212 -7.28 18.59 -19.42
CA THR A 212 -5.84 18.69 -19.13
C THR A 212 -5.45 19.94 -18.36
N LYS A 213 -6.15 21.07 -18.58
CA LYS A 213 -5.84 22.35 -17.89
C LYS A 213 -6.07 22.29 -16.38
N SER A 214 -6.99 21.46 -15.90
CA SER A 214 -7.31 21.30 -14.49
C SER A 214 -6.16 20.67 -13.68
N THR A 215 -5.28 19.94 -14.34
CA THR A 215 -4.16 19.24 -13.68
C THR A 215 -3.20 20.18 -12.98
N ILE A 216 -3.03 21.41 -13.50
CA ILE A 216 -2.16 22.43 -12.89
C ILE A 216 -2.77 22.88 -11.55
N VAL A 217 -4.07 23.19 -11.54
CA VAL A 217 -4.78 23.63 -10.34
C VAL A 217 -4.75 22.51 -9.28
N TYR A 218 -5.02 21.28 -9.71
CA TYR A 218 -4.92 20.10 -8.83
C TYR A 218 -3.53 19.97 -8.22
N LYS A 219 -2.45 20.04 -9.01
CA LYS A 219 -1.08 19.90 -8.52
C LYS A 219 -0.73 20.96 -7.47
N ILE A 220 -1.13 22.21 -7.70
CA ILE A 220 -0.93 23.30 -6.73
C ILE A 220 -1.67 22.99 -5.43
N ALA A 221 -2.97 22.64 -5.51
CA ALA A 221 -3.76 22.27 -4.35
C ALA A 221 -3.16 21.06 -3.62
N PHE A 222 -2.73 20.03 -4.35
CA PHE A 222 -2.12 18.83 -3.77
C PHE A 222 -0.82 19.15 -3.01
N VAL A 223 0.04 19.99 -3.57
CA VAL A 223 1.29 20.42 -2.91
C VAL A 223 0.99 21.20 -1.62
N LEU A 224 -0.03 22.05 -1.60
CA LEU A 224 -0.47 22.72 -0.37
C LEU A 224 -1.01 21.73 0.66
N MET A 225 -1.73 20.69 0.21
CA MET A 225 -2.24 19.65 1.09
C MET A 225 -1.15 18.79 1.73
N ILE A 226 0.06 18.70 1.14
CA ILE A 226 1.22 18.05 1.79
C ILE A 226 1.53 18.78 3.12
N PHE A 227 1.55 20.10 3.12
CA PHE A 227 1.81 20.87 4.34
C PHE A 227 0.72 20.68 5.40
N ILE A 228 -0.55 20.75 4.95
CA ILE A 228 -1.70 20.56 5.85
C ILE A 228 -1.67 19.16 6.46
N GLY A 229 -1.40 18.12 5.64
CA GLY A 229 -1.28 16.74 6.10
C GLY A 229 -0.18 16.53 7.13
N CYS A 230 0.96 17.19 6.99
CA CYS A 230 2.05 17.12 7.97
C CYS A 230 1.71 17.77 9.31
N THR A 231 0.77 18.72 9.34
CA THR A 231 0.38 19.47 10.55
C THR A 231 -0.98 19.04 11.12
N MET A 232 -1.71 18.20 10.39
CA MET A 232 -3.03 17.72 10.76
C MET A 232 -2.96 16.73 11.95
N ASN A 233 -4.03 16.66 12.73
CA ASN A 233 -4.20 15.63 13.74
C ASN A 233 -4.25 14.23 13.07
N LEU A 234 -3.46 13.29 13.61
CA LEU A 234 -3.32 11.95 13.04
C LEU A 234 -4.66 11.18 13.01
N GLY A 235 -5.48 11.31 14.06
CA GLY A 235 -6.81 10.66 14.11
C GLY A 235 -7.72 11.15 12.98
N LEU A 236 -7.80 12.48 12.81
CA LEU A 236 -8.58 13.07 11.71
C LEU A 236 -8.06 12.64 10.33
N ALA A 237 -6.74 12.54 10.16
CA ALA A 237 -6.16 12.07 8.90
C ALA A 237 -6.59 10.62 8.58
N TRP A 238 -6.61 9.75 9.59
CA TRP A 238 -7.07 8.38 9.43
C TRP A 238 -8.57 8.28 9.12
N ASP A 239 -9.41 9.05 9.82
CA ASP A 239 -10.87 9.04 9.60
C ASP A 239 -11.23 9.53 8.20
N LEU A 240 -10.57 10.58 7.72
CA LEU A 240 -10.72 11.07 6.35
C LEU A 240 -10.27 10.01 5.33
N SER A 241 -9.09 9.42 5.52
CA SER A 241 -8.58 8.39 4.62
C SER A 241 -9.49 7.17 4.54
N ASP A 242 -9.96 6.65 5.68
CA ASP A 242 -10.87 5.50 5.73
C ASP A 242 -12.19 5.81 5.04
N THR A 243 -12.72 7.03 5.21
CA THR A 243 -13.97 7.47 4.58
C THR A 243 -13.83 7.55 3.06
N PHE A 244 -12.79 8.22 2.55
CA PHE A 244 -12.59 8.36 1.12
C PHE A 244 -12.22 7.04 0.45
N ASN A 245 -11.44 6.18 1.09
CA ASN A 245 -11.16 4.83 0.60
C ASN A 245 -12.44 4.00 0.48
N GLY A 246 -13.33 4.07 1.47
CA GLY A 246 -14.64 3.41 1.39
C GLY A 246 -15.49 3.92 0.23
N LEU A 247 -15.51 5.23 0.00
CA LEU A 247 -16.24 5.84 -1.12
C LEU A 247 -15.63 5.46 -2.49
N MET A 248 -14.31 5.32 -2.59
CA MET A 248 -13.63 4.87 -3.81
C MET A 248 -13.88 3.39 -4.10
N ALA A 249 -13.91 2.56 -3.07
CA ALA A 249 -14.08 1.12 -3.23
C ALA A 249 -15.44 0.74 -3.83
N ILE A 250 -16.52 1.42 -3.45
CA ILE A 250 -17.87 1.09 -3.92
C ILE A 250 -18.00 1.10 -5.45
N PRO A 251 -17.75 2.21 -6.15
CA PRO A 251 -17.87 2.25 -7.61
C PRO A 251 -16.86 1.34 -8.30
N ASN A 252 -15.65 1.22 -7.76
CA ASN A 252 -14.63 0.37 -8.35
C ASN A 252 -15.01 -1.11 -8.28
N LEU A 253 -15.52 -1.60 -7.15
CA LEU A 253 -15.96 -3.00 -7.02
C LEU A 253 -17.09 -3.33 -7.98
N ILE A 254 -18.04 -2.41 -8.20
CA ILE A 254 -19.09 -2.57 -9.22
C ILE A 254 -18.45 -2.74 -10.61
N GLY A 255 -17.49 -1.87 -10.95
CA GLY A 255 -16.76 -1.93 -12.22
C GLY A 255 -15.97 -3.24 -12.39
N VAL A 256 -15.24 -3.66 -11.36
CA VAL A 256 -14.44 -4.91 -11.38
C VAL A 256 -15.35 -6.13 -11.58
N ILE A 257 -16.48 -6.20 -10.86
CA ILE A 257 -17.44 -7.30 -11.02
C ILE A 257 -18.02 -7.31 -12.44
N ALA A 258 -18.43 -6.16 -12.96
CA ALA A 258 -18.97 -6.04 -14.31
C ALA A 258 -17.95 -6.42 -15.41
N LEU A 259 -16.67 -6.10 -15.20
CA LEU A 259 -15.58 -6.42 -16.14
C LEU A 259 -14.98 -7.82 -15.95
N SER A 260 -15.36 -8.54 -14.90
CA SER A 260 -14.79 -9.88 -14.63
C SER A 260 -14.92 -10.87 -15.80
N PRO A 261 -16.01 -10.93 -16.60
CA PRO A 261 -16.08 -11.81 -17.76
C PRO A 261 -15.06 -11.45 -18.84
N VAL A 262 -14.77 -10.15 -19.00
CA VAL A 262 -13.76 -9.63 -19.94
C VAL A 262 -12.37 -10.10 -19.52
N VAL A 263 -12.03 -9.89 -18.26
CA VAL A 263 -10.75 -10.31 -17.68
C VAL A 263 -10.56 -11.82 -17.83
N MET A 264 -11.57 -12.62 -17.51
CA MET A 264 -11.52 -14.07 -17.68
C MET A 264 -11.29 -14.49 -19.14
N LYS A 265 -11.92 -13.81 -20.11
CA LYS A 265 -11.79 -14.10 -21.53
C LYS A 265 -10.36 -13.84 -22.03
N ILE A 266 -9.81 -12.67 -21.69
CA ILE A 266 -8.44 -12.29 -22.06
C ILE A 266 -7.43 -13.22 -21.38
N THR A 267 -7.63 -13.54 -20.10
CA THR A 267 -6.76 -14.45 -19.35
C THR A 267 -6.77 -15.86 -19.93
N LYS A 268 -7.93 -16.40 -20.30
CA LYS A 268 -8.03 -17.71 -20.96
C LYS A 268 -7.28 -17.74 -22.30
N ASN A 269 -7.40 -16.68 -23.11
CA ASN A 269 -6.65 -16.53 -24.35
C ASN A 269 -5.13 -16.50 -24.11
N TYR A 270 -4.69 -15.73 -23.13
CA TYR A 270 -3.28 -15.67 -22.72
C TYR A 270 -2.74 -17.05 -22.31
N VAL A 271 -3.48 -17.77 -21.47
CA VAL A 271 -3.11 -19.10 -21.00
C VAL A 271 -3.03 -20.10 -22.17
N ALA A 272 -4.01 -20.10 -23.07
CA ALA A 272 -4.01 -20.96 -24.25
C ALA A 272 -2.77 -20.69 -25.11
N ARG A 273 -2.50 -19.44 -25.42
CA ARG A 273 -1.44 -19.02 -26.33
C ARG A 273 -0.03 -19.11 -25.72
N ILE A 274 0.16 -18.60 -24.52
CA ILE A 274 1.50 -18.46 -23.93
C ILE A 274 1.89 -19.68 -23.08
N ILE A 275 0.96 -20.23 -22.32
CA ILE A 275 1.26 -21.36 -21.42
C ILE A 275 1.09 -22.71 -22.14
N LYS A 276 -0.05 -22.90 -22.81
CA LYS A 276 -0.33 -24.15 -23.51
C LYS A 276 0.24 -24.19 -24.92
N LYS A 277 0.72 -23.08 -25.46
CA LYS A 277 1.29 -22.95 -26.81
C LYS A 277 0.33 -23.36 -27.93
N GLU A 278 -0.97 -23.12 -27.72
CA GLU A 278 -2.00 -23.33 -28.74
C GLU A 278 -1.92 -22.20 -29.80
N ASP A 279 -2.16 -22.53 -31.05
CA ASP A 279 -2.20 -21.56 -32.17
C ASP A 279 -3.52 -20.81 -32.18
N VAL A 280 -3.65 -19.82 -31.30
CA VAL A 280 -4.83 -18.96 -31.11
C VAL A 280 -4.46 -17.50 -31.31
N LYS A 281 -5.29 -16.75 -32.05
CA LYS A 281 -5.08 -15.32 -32.26
C LYS A 281 -5.01 -14.55 -30.89
N PRO A 282 -4.09 -13.58 -30.75
CA PRO A 282 -4.01 -12.75 -29.55
C PRO A 282 -5.32 -12.00 -29.28
N MET A 283 -5.74 -12.01 -28.02
CA MET A 283 -6.84 -11.18 -27.53
C MET A 283 -6.28 -10.26 -26.45
N LEU A 284 -5.91 -9.05 -26.85
CA LEU A 284 -5.27 -8.05 -25.99
C LEU A 284 -6.29 -7.05 -25.44
N SER A 285 -7.41 -6.88 -26.15
CA SER A 285 -8.51 -6.02 -25.77
C SER A 285 -9.85 -6.59 -26.23
N VAL A 286 -10.94 -6.14 -25.63
CA VAL A 286 -12.31 -6.36 -26.11
C VAL A 286 -12.78 -5.24 -27.04
N PHE A 287 -12.07 -4.13 -27.08
CA PHE A 287 -12.35 -3.00 -27.96
C PHE A 287 -11.57 -3.19 -29.27
N PRO A 288 -12.25 -3.28 -30.44
CA PRO A 288 -11.59 -3.58 -31.70
C PRO A 288 -10.47 -2.60 -32.06
N GLU A 289 -10.70 -1.31 -31.82
CA GLU A 289 -9.73 -0.23 -32.11
C GLU A 289 -8.42 -0.44 -31.32
N ILE A 290 -8.56 -0.70 -30.02
CA ILE A 290 -7.40 -0.93 -29.13
C ILE A 290 -6.73 -2.27 -29.49
N GLN A 291 -7.51 -3.29 -29.85
CA GLN A 291 -6.99 -4.58 -30.28
C GLN A 291 -6.09 -4.45 -31.51
N GLU A 292 -6.55 -3.72 -32.56
CA GLU A 292 -5.77 -3.48 -33.77
C GLU A 292 -4.49 -2.68 -33.51
N GLU A 293 -4.57 -1.67 -32.67
CA GLU A 293 -3.41 -0.86 -32.28
C GLU A 293 -2.35 -1.73 -31.57
N GLN A 294 -2.77 -2.54 -30.63
CA GLN A 294 -1.86 -3.41 -29.89
C GLN A 294 -1.29 -4.56 -30.74
N GLU A 295 -2.06 -5.11 -31.66
CA GLU A 295 -1.57 -6.11 -32.63
C GLU A 295 -0.49 -5.55 -33.55
N LYS A 296 -0.66 -4.30 -34.02
CA LYS A 296 0.36 -3.62 -34.83
C LYS A 296 1.65 -3.32 -34.06
N ALA A 297 1.57 -3.24 -32.74
CA ALA A 297 2.70 -2.98 -31.85
C ALA A 297 3.43 -4.25 -31.39
N MET A 298 2.87 -5.44 -31.61
CA MET A 298 3.50 -6.74 -31.30
C MET A 298 4.53 -7.14 -32.35
#